data_9bb15d7d21f01bcc08834a6ec0e6d3de
#
_entry.id   9bb15d7d21f01bcc08834a6ec0e6d3de
#
_cell.length_a   1.000
_cell.length_b   1.000
_cell.length_c   1.000
_cell.angle_alpha   90.00
_cell.angle_beta   90.00
_cell.angle_gamma   90.00
#
_symmetry.space_group_name_H-M   'P 1'
#
loop_
_entity.id
_entity.type
_entity.pdbx_description
1 polymer ?
#
loop_
_entity_poly.entity_id
_entity_poly.type
_entity_poly.pdbx_seq_one_letter_code
_entity_poly.pdbx_strand_id
1 'polypeptide(L)'
;MKKVLSIIISVFMIGATFAGCGSKGGATFTAIGVQNTKNSSSINCNGALSNELSEAFKKTGNTLIIVEIDGDPYQVANTITAEYDVGSSSDNKASRNKMYTQMAVKTVNDDAIPKTPEIDMLKALTVLSRSVNSLANGSEKATKKIVLCANLLSTTGKINFVDNTIYFDTENYIEYLANELPDLNGFSVTWIVTGTEGDQESLNNSDISKLEDFYRTLIEKAGGNVKFIEENNGGEIDKSGWLDVSAVDVRKDSYKGSKNLDVTLDDTTLFKPDSTDWLNEEKATAKLESLVDVINNSECNIVIAGSTAATDSSEEQHVAFSKKRADTVMDKLISLGADASKLKAVGIGKSYSKYRVKDTGEFNTEENHKQNRVVFIVSEDTDKAQYFLDVAEKFPNINK
;
A
#
# COMPACT_ATOMS: atom_id res chain seq x y z
N MET A 1 -5.56 -24.93 44.80
CA MET A 1 -4.33 -24.15 44.49
C MET A 1 -3.59 -24.82 43.36
N LYS A 2 -3.85 -24.46 42.13
CA LYS A 2 -3.13 -24.91 40.93
C LYS A 2 -2.15 -23.83 40.54
N LYS A 3 -0.84 -24.15 40.56
CA LYS A 3 0.25 -23.25 40.17
C LYS A 3 0.22 -23.07 38.67
N VAL A 4 0.04 -21.83 38.21
CA VAL A 4 0.24 -21.44 36.80
C VAL A 4 1.75 -21.34 36.60
N LEU A 5 2.29 -22.20 35.75
CA LEU A 5 3.68 -22.20 35.34
C LEU A 5 3.86 -21.24 34.17
N SER A 6 4.36 -20.04 34.43
CA SER A 6 4.74 -19.09 33.36
C SER A 6 6.00 -19.63 32.69
N ILE A 7 5.88 -20.05 31.44
CA ILE A 7 7.02 -20.40 30.59
C ILE A 7 7.54 -19.09 29.97
N ILE A 8 8.67 -18.62 30.51
CA ILE A 8 9.46 -17.54 29.89
C ILE A 8 10.23 -18.20 28.75
N ILE A 9 9.82 -17.93 27.53
CA ILE A 9 10.59 -18.33 26.33
C ILE A 9 11.73 -17.33 26.19
N SER A 10 12.92 -17.75 26.61
CA SER A 10 14.19 -17.02 26.40
C SER A 10 14.55 -17.08 24.92
N VAL A 11 14.49 -15.95 24.25
CA VAL A 11 15.00 -15.81 22.88
C VAL A 11 16.53 -15.93 22.93
N PHE A 12 17.07 -17.04 22.52
CA PHE A 12 18.50 -17.22 22.30
C PHE A 12 18.88 -16.50 21.00
N MET A 13 19.47 -15.30 21.12
CA MET A 13 20.17 -14.66 20.01
C MET A 13 21.47 -15.43 19.77
N ILE A 14 21.50 -16.25 18.73
CA ILE A 14 22.78 -16.75 18.20
C ILE A 14 23.34 -15.65 17.29
N GLY A 15 24.26 -14.88 17.84
CA GLY A 15 25.04 -13.93 17.06
C GLY A 15 26.01 -14.68 16.14
N ALA A 16 25.60 -14.89 14.90
CA ALA A 16 26.51 -15.32 13.85
C ALA A 16 27.26 -14.09 13.31
N THR A 17 28.51 -13.93 13.71
CA THR A 17 29.42 -12.96 13.11
C THR A 17 29.80 -13.42 11.71
N PHE A 18 29.13 -12.86 10.70
CA PHE A 18 29.46 -13.09 9.30
C PHE A 18 30.63 -12.20 8.88
N ALA A 19 31.83 -12.74 8.93
CA ALA A 19 32.96 -12.23 8.17
C ALA A 19 32.93 -12.88 6.77
N GLY A 20 32.12 -12.35 5.86
CA GLY A 20 32.00 -12.82 4.47
C GLY A 20 32.55 -11.81 3.50
N CYS A 21 33.69 -12.14 2.92
CA CYS A 21 34.34 -11.37 1.84
C CYS A 21 33.55 -11.42 0.54
N GLY A 22 33.24 -10.25 -0.04
CA GLY A 22 33.15 -10.11 -1.50
C GLY A 22 31.78 -10.13 -2.15
N SER A 23 31.00 -9.06 -2.04
CA SER A 23 30.17 -8.61 -3.18
C SER A 23 30.05 -7.07 -3.17
N LYS A 24 30.11 -6.46 -4.38
CA LYS A 24 30.05 -4.99 -4.56
C LYS A 24 28.64 -4.40 -4.33
N GLY A 25 27.76 -5.08 -3.61
CA GLY A 25 26.44 -4.62 -3.21
C GLY A 25 26.10 -5.27 -1.89
N GLY A 26 25.47 -4.54 -0.97
CA GLY A 26 25.04 -5.04 0.33
C GLY A 26 24.03 -6.19 0.20
N ALA A 27 23.86 -6.96 1.29
CA ALA A 27 22.83 -7.98 1.37
C ALA A 27 21.44 -7.31 1.43
N THR A 28 20.44 -8.02 0.93
CA THR A 28 19.04 -7.63 1.08
C THR A 28 18.42 -8.39 2.24
N PHE A 29 17.80 -7.67 3.16
CA PHE A 29 17.03 -8.21 4.26
C PHE A 29 15.55 -7.94 4.00
N THR A 30 14.79 -9.00 3.85
CA THR A 30 13.37 -8.94 3.51
C THR A 30 12.54 -9.51 4.66
N ALA A 31 11.52 -8.80 5.11
CA ALA A 31 10.47 -9.34 5.95
C ALA A 31 9.17 -9.45 5.16
N ILE A 32 8.53 -10.62 5.20
CA ILE A 32 7.21 -10.83 4.61
C ILE A 32 6.21 -10.93 5.74
N GLY A 33 5.21 -10.03 5.73
CA GLY A 33 4.04 -10.11 6.56
C GLY A 33 2.91 -10.80 5.79
N VAL A 34 2.33 -11.84 6.37
CA VAL A 34 1.23 -12.58 5.77
C VAL A 34 0.04 -12.56 6.70
N GLN A 35 -1.13 -12.26 6.18
CA GLN A 35 -2.39 -12.26 6.91
C GLN A 35 -3.20 -13.49 6.50
N ASN A 36 -3.04 -14.59 7.24
CA ASN A 36 -3.81 -15.81 7.07
C ASN A 36 -4.97 -15.86 8.08
N THR A 37 -5.93 -14.94 7.96
CA THR A 37 -7.08 -14.81 8.87
C THR A 37 -8.39 -15.13 8.17
N LYS A 38 -9.47 -15.39 8.94
CA LYS A 38 -10.78 -15.74 8.38
C LYS A 38 -11.35 -14.68 7.45
N ASN A 39 -11.07 -13.41 7.72
CA ASN A 39 -11.57 -12.28 6.96
C ASN A 39 -10.69 -11.85 5.77
N SER A 40 -9.60 -12.57 5.50
CA SER A 40 -8.69 -12.31 4.37
C SER A 40 -8.77 -13.42 3.33
N SER A 41 -8.75 -13.07 2.06
CA SER A 41 -8.59 -14.05 0.99
C SER A 41 -7.25 -14.77 1.07
N SER A 42 -7.21 -15.97 0.53
CA SER A 42 -5.99 -16.78 0.47
C SER A 42 -4.87 -16.09 -0.30
N ILE A 43 -3.64 -16.25 0.16
CA ILE A 43 -2.46 -15.62 -0.44
C ILE A 43 -2.08 -16.38 -1.72
N ASN A 44 -1.93 -15.64 -2.82
CA ASN A 44 -1.46 -16.20 -4.09
C ASN A 44 0.06 -16.32 -4.10
N CYS A 45 0.58 -17.48 -3.71
CA CYS A 45 2.02 -17.74 -3.73
C CYS A 45 2.63 -17.88 -5.13
N ASN A 46 1.82 -17.90 -6.19
CA ASN A 46 2.29 -18.00 -7.59
C ASN A 46 2.25 -16.65 -8.34
N GLY A 47 1.77 -15.59 -7.69
CA GLY A 47 1.65 -14.26 -8.26
C GLY A 47 2.81 -13.33 -7.90
N ALA A 48 2.48 -12.11 -7.48
CA ALA A 48 3.46 -11.08 -7.11
C ALA A 48 4.39 -11.54 -5.99
N LEU A 49 3.87 -12.28 -5.00
CA LEU A 49 4.68 -12.84 -3.92
C LEU A 49 5.78 -13.78 -4.44
N SER A 50 5.52 -14.60 -5.46
CA SER A 50 6.54 -15.49 -6.07
C SER A 50 7.75 -14.71 -6.57
N ASN A 51 7.52 -13.56 -7.20
CA ASN A 51 8.58 -12.69 -7.69
C ASN A 51 9.39 -12.10 -6.52
N GLU A 52 8.74 -11.61 -5.48
CA GLU A 52 9.40 -11.05 -4.30
C GLU A 52 10.22 -12.11 -3.55
N LEU A 53 9.72 -13.35 -3.44
CA LEU A 53 10.44 -14.48 -2.85
C LEU A 53 11.69 -14.85 -3.67
N SER A 54 11.56 -14.93 -5.00
CA SER A 54 12.67 -15.24 -5.89
C SER A 54 13.78 -14.17 -5.80
N GLU A 55 13.41 -12.89 -5.76
CA GLU A 55 14.36 -11.79 -5.58
C GLU A 55 15.02 -11.81 -4.20
N ALA A 56 14.28 -12.16 -3.12
CA ALA A 56 14.81 -12.26 -1.77
C ALA A 56 16.00 -13.24 -1.67
N PHE A 57 16.01 -14.28 -2.50
CA PHE A 57 17.07 -15.30 -2.46
C PHE A 57 18.11 -15.20 -3.60
N LYS A 58 18.19 -14.07 -4.30
CA LYS A 58 19.01 -13.92 -5.50
C LYS A 58 20.52 -13.93 -5.26
N LYS A 59 20.97 -13.59 -4.05
CA LYS A 59 22.38 -13.44 -3.68
C LYS A 59 22.68 -14.12 -2.36
N THR A 60 23.90 -14.63 -2.22
CA THR A 60 24.42 -15.11 -0.92
C THR A 60 24.34 -14.00 0.12
N GLY A 61 23.88 -14.35 1.31
CA GLY A 61 23.70 -13.43 2.43
C GLY A 61 22.37 -12.68 2.44
N ASN A 62 21.60 -12.76 1.35
CA ASN A 62 20.21 -12.26 1.39
C ASN A 62 19.41 -13.10 2.39
N THR A 63 18.57 -12.43 3.15
CA THR A 63 17.89 -13.05 4.29
C THR A 63 16.39 -12.70 4.29
N LEU A 64 15.57 -13.70 4.57
CA LEU A 64 14.12 -13.60 4.62
C LEU A 64 13.60 -13.97 6.02
N ILE A 65 12.61 -13.20 6.49
CA ILE A 65 11.80 -13.46 7.67
C ILE A 65 10.33 -13.50 7.24
N ILE A 66 9.54 -14.38 7.85
CA ILE A 66 8.10 -14.46 7.65
C ILE A 66 7.40 -14.20 8.98
N VAL A 67 6.43 -13.29 8.98
CA VAL A 67 5.64 -12.86 10.13
C VAL A 67 4.17 -13.09 9.81
N GLU A 68 3.44 -13.79 10.68
CA GLU A 68 1.98 -13.83 10.63
C GLU A 68 1.42 -12.53 11.19
N ILE A 69 0.44 -11.98 10.50
CA ILE A 69 -0.26 -10.74 10.87
C ILE A 69 -1.61 -11.13 11.49
N ASP A 70 -1.64 -11.12 12.81
CA ASP A 70 -2.83 -11.28 13.63
C ASP A 70 -2.91 -10.17 14.69
N GLY A 71 -3.67 -10.33 15.77
CA GLY A 71 -3.77 -9.35 16.86
C GLY A 71 -2.49 -9.19 17.67
N ASP A 72 -1.56 -10.14 17.58
CA ASP A 72 -0.20 -10.08 18.17
C ASP A 72 0.84 -10.64 17.18
N PRO A 73 1.19 -9.89 16.13
CA PRO A 73 2.02 -10.34 15.03
C PRO A 73 3.33 -10.98 15.48
N TYR A 74 3.66 -12.13 14.91
CA TYR A 74 4.81 -12.93 15.35
C TYR A 74 5.60 -13.53 14.18
N GLN A 75 6.91 -13.75 14.39
CA GLN A 75 7.74 -14.48 13.43
C GLN A 75 7.38 -15.97 13.44
N VAL A 76 6.99 -16.49 12.25
CA VAL A 76 6.44 -17.86 12.11
C VAL A 76 7.51 -18.94 12.25
N ALA A 77 8.66 -18.74 11.61
CA ALA A 77 9.72 -19.73 11.52
C ALA A 77 11.10 -19.09 11.68
N ASN A 78 12.14 -19.92 11.63
CA ASN A 78 13.51 -19.42 11.59
C ASN A 78 13.77 -18.61 10.32
N THR A 79 14.65 -17.66 10.45
CA THR A 79 15.16 -16.85 9.34
C THR A 79 15.77 -17.74 8.25
N ILE A 80 15.43 -17.48 6.98
CA ILE A 80 15.99 -18.20 5.83
C ILE A 80 17.07 -17.31 5.20
N THR A 81 18.31 -17.77 5.20
CA THR A 81 19.42 -17.06 4.56
C THR A 81 19.87 -17.82 3.31
N ALA A 82 19.97 -17.11 2.19
CA ALA A 82 20.46 -17.68 0.95
C ALA A 82 21.98 -17.92 1.02
N GLU A 83 22.40 -19.13 0.76
CA GLU A 83 23.81 -19.53 0.70
C GLU A 83 24.12 -20.20 -0.63
N TYR A 84 25.10 -19.68 -1.35
CA TYR A 84 25.57 -20.21 -2.62
C TYR A 84 27.08 -20.42 -2.53
N ASP A 85 27.55 -21.60 -2.95
CA ASP A 85 28.97 -21.89 -2.97
C ASP A 85 29.69 -20.99 -3.98
N VAL A 86 30.91 -20.58 -3.65
CA VAL A 86 31.77 -19.81 -4.56
C VAL A 86 32.02 -20.64 -5.82
N GLY A 87 31.77 -20.06 -7.00
CA GLY A 87 31.93 -20.75 -8.28
C GLY A 87 30.76 -21.63 -8.71
N SER A 88 29.65 -21.66 -7.96
CA SER A 88 28.44 -22.38 -8.40
C SER A 88 27.97 -21.93 -9.78
N SER A 89 27.58 -22.90 -10.62
CA SER A 89 26.97 -22.60 -11.92
C SER A 89 25.64 -21.86 -11.77
N SER A 90 25.18 -21.21 -12.85
CA SER A 90 23.87 -20.55 -12.90
C SER A 90 22.72 -21.51 -12.54
N ASP A 91 22.79 -22.74 -13.03
CA ASP A 91 21.75 -23.76 -12.83
C ASP A 91 21.68 -24.22 -11.37
N ASN A 92 22.86 -24.37 -10.71
CA ASN A 92 22.89 -24.71 -9.29
C ASN A 92 22.32 -23.57 -8.43
N LYS A 93 22.63 -22.30 -8.78
CA LYS A 93 22.06 -21.14 -8.10
C LYS A 93 20.54 -21.06 -8.29
N ALA A 94 20.05 -21.29 -9.52
CA ALA A 94 18.63 -21.31 -9.83
C ALA A 94 17.90 -22.41 -9.05
N SER A 95 18.49 -23.63 -8.98
CA SER A 95 17.93 -24.76 -8.24
C SER A 95 17.85 -24.47 -6.73
N ARG A 96 18.91 -23.88 -6.12
CA ARG A 96 18.89 -23.47 -4.73
C ARG A 96 17.90 -22.35 -4.45
N ASN A 97 17.84 -21.32 -5.31
CA ASN A 97 16.85 -20.25 -5.21
C ASN A 97 15.44 -20.83 -5.19
N LYS A 98 15.13 -21.74 -6.12
CA LYS A 98 13.84 -22.43 -6.15
C LYS A 98 13.56 -23.19 -4.85
N MET A 99 14.56 -23.88 -4.28
CA MET A 99 14.43 -24.60 -3.00
C MET A 99 14.08 -23.60 -1.86
N TYR A 100 14.80 -22.49 -1.73
CA TYR A 100 14.51 -21.46 -0.70
C TYR A 100 13.11 -20.86 -0.90
N THR A 101 12.73 -20.56 -2.15
CA THR A 101 11.39 -20.08 -2.49
C THR A 101 10.31 -21.08 -2.07
N GLN A 102 10.50 -22.38 -2.34
CA GLN A 102 9.56 -23.43 -1.93
C GLN A 102 9.47 -23.56 -0.40
N MET A 103 10.59 -23.42 0.32
CA MET A 103 10.58 -23.41 1.79
C MET A 103 9.75 -22.22 2.31
N ALA A 104 9.94 -21.04 1.75
CA ALA A 104 9.18 -19.86 2.16
C ALA A 104 7.67 -20.00 1.83
N VAL A 105 7.33 -20.50 0.64
CA VAL A 105 5.95 -20.78 0.24
C VAL A 105 5.29 -21.80 1.20
N LYS A 106 6.03 -22.85 1.56
CA LYS A 106 5.54 -23.82 2.55
C LYS A 106 5.25 -23.14 3.90
N THR A 107 6.16 -22.30 4.38
CA THR A 107 5.95 -21.58 5.63
C THR A 107 4.73 -20.66 5.56
N VAL A 108 4.51 -19.95 4.44
CA VAL A 108 3.33 -19.11 4.24
C VAL A 108 2.03 -19.92 4.27
N ASN A 109 2.01 -21.07 3.63
CA ASN A 109 0.78 -21.87 3.49
C ASN A 109 0.48 -22.77 4.69
N ASP A 110 1.51 -23.34 5.31
CA ASP A 110 1.32 -24.43 6.27
C ASP A 110 1.62 -23.99 7.71
N ASP A 111 2.55 -23.08 7.91
CA ASP A 111 3.06 -22.74 9.25
C ASP A 111 2.55 -21.37 9.76
N ALA A 112 2.17 -20.44 8.85
CA ALA A 112 1.63 -19.13 9.20
C ALA A 112 0.13 -19.26 9.54
N ILE A 113 -0.15 -19.48 10.81
CA ILE A 113 -1.50 -19.70 11.34
C ILE A 113 -1.75 -18.67 12.45
N PRO A 114 -2.87 -17.91 12.41
CA PRO A 114 -3.18 -16.90 13.42
C PRO A 114 -3.29 -17.55 14.83
N LYS A 115 -2.63 -16.94 15.82
CA LYS A 115 -2.60 -17.38 17.22
C LYS A 115 -3.45 -16.50 18.12
N THR A 116 -3.71 -15.28 17.69
CA THR A 116 -4.57 -14.32 18.39
C THR A 116 -5.69 -13.86 17.47
N PRO A 117 -6.88 -13.56 18.00
CA PRO A 117 -7.94 -12.96 17.21
C PRO A 117 -7.53 -11.53 16.81
N GLU A 118 -8.25 -10.99 15.88
CA GLU A 118 -8.07 -9.62 15.36
C GLU A 118 -6.80 -9.43 14.52
N ILE A 119 -6.60 -8.21 14.02
CA ILE A 119 -5.49 -7.79 13.17
C ILE A 119 -4.95 -6.45 13.70
N ASP A 120 -3.67 -6.42 14.07
CA ASP A 120 -2.96 -5.17 14.41
C ASP A 120 -1.91 -4.84 13.35
N MET A 121 -2.31 -4.07 12.34
CA MET A 121 -1.44 -3.73 11.22
C MET A 121 -0.28 -2.81 11.61
N LEU A 122 -0.50 -1.88 12.53
CA LEU A 122 0.57 -0.99 13.01
C LEU A 122 1.65 -1.76 13.76
N LYS A 123 1.23 -2.70 14.60
CA LYS A 123 2.15 -3.59 15.32
C LYS A 123 2.87 -4.53 14.35
N ALA A 124 2.19 -5.03 13.31
CA ALA A 124 2.81 -5.84 12.27
C ALA A 124 3.93 -5.08 11.55
N LEU A 125 3.71 -3.85 11.11
CA LEU A 125 4.74 -3.00 10.53
C LEU A 125 5.92 -2.77 11.49
N THR A 126 5.62 -2.61 12.79
CA THR A 126 6.64 -2.47 13.83
C THR A 126 7.48 -3.74 14.01
N VAL A 127 6.86 -4.91 14.04
CA VAL A 127 7.57 -6.21 14.16
C VAL A 127 8.43 -6.45 12.93
N LEU A 128 7.88 -6.24 11.73
CA LEU A 128 8.59 -6.41 10.46
C LEU A 128 9.82 -5.50 10.37
N SER A 129 9.66 -4.21 10.66
CA SER A 129 10.76 -3.24 10.58
C SER A 129 11.85 -3.52 11.60
N ARG A 130 11.49 -3.82 12.85
CA ARG A 130 12.45 -4.17 13.91
C ARG A 130 13.24 -5.42 13.58
N SER A 131 12.59 -6.45 13.03
CA SER A 131 13.23 -7.70 12.63
C SER A 131 14.28 -7.45 11.55
N VAL A 132 13.93 -6.70 10.50
CA VAL A 132 14.88 -6.35 9.43
C VAL A 132 16.00 -5.45 9.95
N ASN A 133 15.69 -4.43 10.75
CA ASN A 133 16.71 -3.54 11.32
C ASN A 133 17.70 -4.29 12.20
N SER A 134 17.23 -5.28 12.98
CA SER A 134 18.09 -6.13 13.80
C SER A 134 19.07 -6.96 12.96
N LEU A 135 18.59 -7.56 11.85
CA LEU A 135 19.44 -8.34 10.94
C LEU A 135 20.39 -7.47 10.11
N ALA A 136 19.98 -6.29 9.74
CA ALA A 136 20.77 -5.35 8.94
C ALA A 136 21.81 -4.60 9.77
N ASN A 137 21.77 -4.72 11.09
CA ASN A 137 22.67 -4.00 11.99
C ASN A 137 24.14 -4.35 11.70
N GLY A 138 24.97 -3.32 11.54
CA GLY A 138 26.39 -3.47 11.15
C GLY A 138 26.65 -3.66 9.66
N SER A 139 25.62 -3.64 8.81
CA SER A 139 25.75 -3.72 7.35
C SER A 139 25.54 -2.34 6.70
N GLU A 140 26.62 -1.63 6.40
CA GLU A 140 26.59 -0.24 5.87
C GLU A 140 25.84 -0.08 4.53
N LYS A 141 25.59 -1.16 3.79
CA LYS A 141 24.97 -1.17 2.47
C LYS A 141 23.78 -2.12 2.38
N ALA A 142 23.11 -2.37 3.50
CA ALA A 142 21.94 -3.22 3.54
C ALA A 142 20.78 -2.62 2.73
N THR A 143 20.13 -3.43 1.91
CA THR A 143 18.81 -3.11 1.34
C THR A 143 17.75 -3.68 2.26
N LYS A 144 16.79 -2.84 2.69
CA LYS A 144 15.71 -3.21 3.60
C LYS A 144 14.40 -3.28 2.86
N LYS A 145 13.72 -4.41 2.92
CA LYS A 145 12.43 -4.64 2.24
C LYS A 145 11.38 -5.19 3.20
N ILE A 146 10.16 -4.71 3.04
CA ILE A 146 8.97 -5.33 3.62
C ILE A 146 8.04 -5.69 2.47
N VAL A 147 7.49 -6.90 2.49
CA VAL A 147 6.41 -7.34 1.60
C VAL A 147 5.23 -7.70 2.47
N LEU A 148 4.09 -7.05 2.26
CA LEU A 148 2.84 -7.37 2.95
C LEU A 148 1.93 -8.12 1.98
N CYS A 149 1.37 -9.24 2.43
CA CYS A 149 0.29 -9.97 1.77
C CYS A 149 -0.89 -9.94 2.73
N ALA A 150 -1.69 -8.88 2.65
CA ALA A 150 -2.75 -8.60 3.60
C ALA A 150 -3.84 -7.74 2.97
N ASN A 151 -5.06 -7.84 3.46
CA ASN A 151 -6.05 -6.80 3.21
C ASN A 151 -5.66 -5.53 3.99
N LEU A 152 -6.34 -4.44 3.72
CA LEU A 152 -5.98 -3.13 4.30
C LEU A 152 -6.67 -2.88 5.65
N LEU A 153 -7.36 -3.87 6.23
CA LEU A 153 -8.13 -3.70 7.45
C LEU A 153 -7.30 -4.03 8.69
N SER A 154 -7.38 -3.17 9.67
CA SER A 154 -6.86 -3.39 11.02
C SER A 154 -8.03 -3.33 11.99
N THR A 155 -8.18 -4.35 12.83
CA THR A 155 -9.36 -4.54 13.68
C THR A 155 -9.07 -4.39 15.16
N THR A 156 -7.80 -4.14 15.52
CA THR A 156 -7.39 -3.86 16.90
C THR A 156 -6.16 -2.94 16.94
N GLY A 157 -5.71 -2.61 18.14
CA GLY A 157 -4.55 -1.73 18.34
C GLY A 157 -4.87 -0.25 18.18
N LYS A 158 -3.87 0.53 17.81
CA LYS A 158 -4.02 1.98 17.60
C LYS A 158 -4.73 2.32 16.29
N ILE A 159 -4.60 1.48 15.29
CA ILE A 159 -5.39 1.52 14.07
C ILE A 159 -6.49 0.47 14.24
N ASN A 160 -7.70 0.92 14.53
CA ASN A 160 -8.85 0.06 14.75
C ASN A 160 -10.05 0.57 13.96
N PHE A 161 -10.33 -0.08 12.84
CA PHE A 161 -11.45 0.29 11.98
C PHE A 161 -12.79 -0.31 12.41
N VAL A 162 -12.82 -1.20 13.41
CA VAL A 162 -14.07 -1.68 14.03
C VAL A 162 -14.70 -0.58 14.86
N ASP A 163 -13.87 0.17 15.59
CA ASP A 163 -14.31 1.27 16.45
C ASP A 163 -14.40 2.60 15.71
N ASN A 164 -13.63 2.73 14.61
CA ASN A 164 -13.52 3.96 13.84
C ASN A 164 -13.89 3.70 12.38
N THR A 165 -14.57 4.64 11.74
CA THR A 165 -14.81 4.56 10.30
C THR A 165 -13.50 4.59 9.52
N ILE A 166 -13.45 3.92 8.36
CA ILE A 166 -12.33 4.03 7.41
C ILE A 166 -12.29 5.41 6.72
N TYR A 167 -13.34 6.20 6.83
CA TYR A 167 -13.48 7.55 6.27
C TYR A 167 -13.18 8.64 7.30
N PHE A 168 -11.98 8.58 7.87
CA PHE A 168 -11.45 9.55 8.82
C PHE A 168 -10.55 10.58 8.13
N ASP A 169 -10.25 11.66 8.82
CA ASP A 169 -9.20 12.60 8.41
C ASP A 169 -7.81 11.95 8.58
N THR A 170 -7.19 11.62 7.44
CA THR A 170 -5.90 10.91 7.41
C THR A 170 -4.79 11.70 8.11
N GLU A 171 -4.69 13.01 7.89
CA GLU A 171 -3.61 13.83 8.48
C GLU A 171 -3.72 13.85 10.01
N ASN A 172 -4.89 14.13 10.54
CA ASN A 172 -5.15 14.14 11.98
C ASN A 172 -4.94 12.77 12.62
N TYR A 173 -5.32 11.69 11.93
CA TYR A 173 -5.12 10.34 12.46
C TYR A 173 -3.63 9.94 12.47
N ILE A 174 -2.88 10.30 11.44
CA ILE A 174 -1.43 10.09 11.40
C ILE A 174 -0.72 10.93 12.46
N GLU A 175 -1.18 12.15 12.72
CA GLU A 175 -0.65 12.99 13.83
C GLU A 175 -0.90 12.34 15.20
N TYR A 176 -2.08 11.78 15.40
CA TYR A 176 -2.39 10.99 16.61
C TYR A 176 -1.44 9.80 16.78
N LEU A 177 -1.02 9.16 15.68
CA LEU A 177 -0.11 8.02 15.67
C LEU A 177 1.38 8.40 15.72
N ALA A 178 1.74 9.69 15.70
CA ALA A 178 3.13 10.13 15.46
C ALA A 178 4.18 9.48 16.37
N ASN A 179 3.83 9.21 17.65
CA ASN A 179 4.74 8.56 18.60
C ASN A 179 4.76 7.03 18.53
N GLU A 180 3.89 6.44 17.73
CA GLU A 180 3.71 4.98 17.59
C GLU A 180 4.19 4.48 16.22
N LEU A 181 4.62 5.40 15.35
CA LEU A 181 5.06 5.04 13.99
C LEU A 181 6.29 4.14 14.05
N PRO A 182 6.35 3.06 13.23
CA PRO A 182 7.52 2.23 13.12
C PRO A 182 8.70 3.00 12.49
N ASP A 183 9.93 2.60 12.78
CA ASP A 183 11.09 3.10 12.04
C ASP A 183 11.20 2.38 10.69
N LEU A 184 10.79 3.07 9.62
CA LEU A 184 10.85 2.60 8.24
C LEU A 184 11.90 3.34 7.41
N ASN A 185 12.85 4.03 8.04
CA ASN A 185 13.89 4.76 7.32
C ASN A 185 14.69 3.84 6.37
N GLY A 186 14.61 4.17 5.07
CA GLY A 186 15.27 3.43 4.01
C GLY A 186 14.62 2.09 3.65
N PHE A 187 13.38 1.85 4.09
CA PHE A 187 12.61 0.68 3.66
C PHE A 187 11.87 0.92 2.34
N SER A 188 11.89 -0.12 1.51
CA SER A 188 10.95 -0.28 0.40
C SER A 188 9.87 -1.28 0.81
N VAL A 189 8.62 -0.84 0.81
CA VAL A 189 7.45 -1.65 1.14
C VAL A 189 6.70 -2.00 -0.14
N THR A 190 6.43 -3.28 -0.35
CA THR A 190 5.49 -3.76 -1.36
C THR A 190 4.28 -4.32 -0.62
N TRP A 191 3.10 -3.75 -0.85
CA TRP A 191 1.86 -4.26 -0.27
C TRP A 191 1.04 -4.95 -1.35
N ILE A 192 0.99 -6.27 -1.29
CA ILE A 192 0.12 -7.10 -2.11
C ILE A 192 -1.22 -7.14 -1.40
N VAL A 193 -2.17 -6.36 -1.91
CA VAL A 193 -3.50 -6.21 -1.32
C VAL A 193 -4.32 -7.45 -1.63
N THR A 194 -4.66 -8.22 -0.58
CA THR A 194 -5.54 -9.38 -0.68
C THR A 194 -7.00 -8.96 -0.54
N GLY A 195 -7.91 -9.76 -1.07
CA GLY A 195 -9.35 -9.56 -0.89
C GLY A 195 -9.81 -9.83 0.55
N THR A 196 -11.07 -9.50 0.82
CA THR A 196 -11.76 -9.83 2.07
C THR A 196 -12.68 -11.04 1.87
N GLU A 197 -12.92 -11.81 2.93
CA GLU A 197 -13.77 -13.02 2.93
C GLU A 197 -14.57 -13.15 4.24
N GLY A 198 -15.37 -14.20 4.34
CA GLY A 198 -16.16 -14.53 5.54
C GLY A 198 -17.23 -13.48 5.83
N ASP A 199 -17.34 -13.06 7.08
CA ASP A 199 -18.31 -12.06 7.52
C ASP A 199 -17.89 -10.61 7.17
N GLN A 200 -16.68 -10.43 6.64
CA GLN A 200 -16.20 -9.13 6.19
C GLN A 200 -16.75 -8.81 4.80
N GLU A 201 -17.53 -7.75 4.70
CA GLU A 201 -17.97 -7.23 3.41
C GLU A 201 -16.78 -6.89 2.51
N SER A 202 -16.95 -7.12 1.20
CA SER A 202 -15.94 -6.75 0.23
C SER A 202 -15.72 -5.23 0.22
N LEU A 203 -14.46 -4.83 0.27
CA LEU A 203 -14.08 -3.44 0.07
C LEU A 203 -14.34 -3.04 -1.38
N ASN A 204 -15.02 -1.93 -1.59
CA ASN A 204 -15.10 -1.33 -2.91
C ASN A 204 -13.82 -0.54 -3.23
N ASN A 205 -13.67 -0.09 -4.49
CA ASN A 205 -12.46 0.62 -4.92
C ASN A 205 -12.23 1.95 -4.17
N SER A 206 -13.29 2.62 -3.68
CA SER A 206 -13.15 3.83 -2.88
C SER A 206 -12.58 3.51 -1.50
N ASP A 207 -13.07 2.43 -0.87
CA ASP A 207 -12.57 1.96 0.42
C ASP A 207 -11.09 1.59 0.31
N ILE A 208 -10.73 0.82 -0.73
CA ILE A 208 -9.34 0.41 -1.00
C ILE A 208 -8.47 1.65 -1.19
N SER A 209 -8.88 2.60 -2.05
CA SER A 209 -8.09 3.82 -2.30
C SER A 209 -7.90 4.65 -1.03
N LYS A 210 -8.93 4.80 -0.21
CA LYS A 210 -8.83 5.54 1.05
C LYS A 210 -7.85 4.89 2.02
N LEU A 211 -7.89 3.57 2.13
CA LEU A 211 -6.98 2.80 2.99
C LEU A 211 -5.55 2.81 2.43
N GLU A 212 -5.36 2.70 1.12
CA GLU A 212 -4.05 2.84 0.49
C GLU A 212 -3.45 4.22 0.74
N ASP A 213 -4.20 5.29 0.58
CA ASP A 213 -3.75 6.67 0.84
C ASP A 213 -3.38 6.86 2.32
N PHE A 214 -4.16 6.29 3.23
CA PHE A 214 -3.83 6.29 4.65
C PHE A 214 -2.51 5.57 4.94
N TYR A 215 -2.34 4.32 4.50
CA TYR A 215 -1.11 3.57 4.75
C TYR A 215 0.08 4.13 3.98
N ARG A 216 -0.11 4.72 2.83
CA ARG A 216 0.93 5.47 2.10
C ARG A 216 1.44 6.61 2.95
N THR A 217 0.55 7.45 3.44
CA THR A 217 0.89 8.60 4.30
C THR A 217 1.59 8.14 5.57
N LEU A 218 1.12 7.07 6.21
CA LEU A 218 1.72 6.49 7.40
C LEU A 218 3.16 6.01 7.15
N ILE A 219 3.35 5.21 6.09
CA ILE A 219 4.65 4.62 5.74
C ILE A 219 5.65 5.70 5.33
N GLU A 220 5.24 6.69 4.56
CA GLU A 220 6.08 7.81 4.17
C GLU A 220 6.46 8.68 5.36
N LYS A 221 5.53 8.96 6.27
CA LYS A 221 5.80 9.68 7.52
C LYS A 221 6.75 8.90 8.42
N ALA A 222 6.72 7.57 8.37
CA ALA A 222 7.65 6.68 9.08
C ALA A 222 9.02 6.56 8.39
N GLY A 223 9.25 7.21 7.24
CA GLY A 223 10.51 7.27 6.49
C GLY A 223 10.68 6.18 5.43
N GLY A 224 9.66 5.39 5.13
CA GLY A 224 9.64 4.39 4.07
C GLY A 224 9.01 4.90 2.77
N ASN A 225 8.95 4.02 1.78
CA ASN A 225 8.13 4.21 0.59
C ASN A 225 7.31 2.95 0.34
N VAL A 226 6.13 3.07 -0.28
CA VAL A 226 5.22 1.94 -0.51
C VAL A 226 4.69 1.93 -1.93
N LYS A 227 4.56 0.73 -2.48
CA LYS A 227 3.76 0.44 -3.67
C LYS A 227 2.69 -0.59 -3.30
N PHE A 228 1.48 -0.40 -3.82
CA PHE A 228 0.38 -1.35 -3.68
C PHE A 228 0.23 -2.15 -4.98
N ILE A 229 -0.09 -3.42 -4.83
CA ILE A 229 -0.36 -4.35 -5.93
C ILE A 229 -1.65 -5.06 -5.59
N GLU A 230 -2.71 -4.80 -6.33
CA GLU A 230 -3.93 -5.58 -6.22
C GLU A 230 -3.71 -6.94 -6.90
N GLU A 231 -4.01 -8.02 -6.21
CA GLU A 231 -3.85 -9.36 -6.75
C GLU A 231 -5.08 -10.23 -6.44
N ASN A 232 -5.42 -11.06 -7.42
CA ASN A 232 -6.47 -12.04 -7.24
C ASN A 232 -6.06 -13.11 -6.20
N ASN A 233 -7.05 -13.67 -5.54
CA ASN A 233 -6.88 -14.66 -4.49
C ASN A 233 -6.08 -15.89 -4.95
N GLY A 234 -5.39 -16.45 -4.01
CA GLY A 234 -4.76 -17.77 -4.11
C GLY A 234 -5.72 -18.89 -4.02
N GLY A 235 -6.03 -19.84 -4.33
CA GLY A 235 -6.98 -20.97 -4.15
C GLY A 235 -7.65 -21.01 -2.78
N GLU A 236 -8.58 -21.91 -2.60
CA GLU A 236 -9.28 -22.11 -1.33
C GLU A 236 -8.35 -22.75 -0.30
N ILE A 237 -8.38 -22.24 0.93
CA ILE A 237 -7.71 -22.79 2.10
C ILE A 237 -8.78 -23.13 3.16
N ASP A 238 -8.64 -24.28 3.81
CA ASP A 238 -9.51 -24.64 4.94
C ASP A 238 -9.16 -23.77 6.16
N LYS A 239 -10.05 -22.85 6.49
CA LYS A 239 -9.95 -21.92 7.64
C LYS A 239 -10.82 -22.34 8.83
N SER A 240 -11.36 -23.57 8.83
CA SER A 240 -12.36 -24.01 9.81
C SER A 240 -11.88 -23.97 11.26
N GLY A 241 -10.58 -24.05 11.49
CA GLY A 241 -9.97 -23.98 12.84
C GLY A 241 -9.40 -22.61 13.21
N TRP A 242 -9.55 -21.61 12.35
CA TRP A 242 -8.95 -20.29 12.59
C TRP A 242 -9.82 -19.43 13.51
N LEU A 243 -9.18 -18.49 14.18
CA LEU A 243 -9.83 -17.55 15.10
C LEU A 243 -10.70 -16.55 14.36
N ASP A 244 -11.76 -16.09 15.00
CA ASP A 244 -12.64 -15.07 14.46
C ASP A 244 -11.95 -13.71 14.48
N VAL A 245 -12.28 -12.89 13.47
CA VAL A 245 -11.83 -11.52 13.33
C VAL A 245 -13.07 -10.65 13.21
N SER A 246 -13.11 -9.56 13.93
CA SER A 246 -14.22 -8.61 13.89
C SER A 246 -14.38 -8.02 12.49
N ALA A 247 -15.61 -8.00 11.99
CA ALA A 247 -15.90 -7.36 10.72
C ALA A 247 -15.88 -5.83 10.87
N VAL A 248 -15.23 -5.18 9.93
CA VAL A 248 -15.27 -3.72 9.79
C VAL A 248 -16.50 -3.37 8.97
N ASP A 249 -17.39 -2.55 9.53
CA ASP A 249 -18.55 -2.06 8.83
C ASP A 249 -18.14 -0.91 7.88
N VAL A 250 -17.90 -1.26 6.62
CA VAL A 250 -17.50 -0.31 5.58
C VAL A 250 -18.64 0.54 5.03
N ARG A 251 -19.89 0.27 5.44
CA ARG A 251 -21.08 1.01 5.00
C ARG A 251 -21.66 1.91 6.06
N LYS A 252 -21.36 1.63 7.34
CA LYS A 252 -21.90 2.37 8.46
C LYS A 252 -21.22 3.73 8.55
N ASP A 253 -21.91 4.74 8.12
CA ASP A 253 -21.48 6.14 8.19
C ASP A 253 -20.30 6.53 7.29
N SER A 254 -20.16 5.84 6.16
CA SER A 254 -19.11 6.15 5.19
C SER A 254 -19.00 7.65 4.84
N TYR A 255 -19.99 8.46 5.20
CA TYR A 255 -19.98 9.90 4.92
C TYR A 255 -20.70 10.80 5.93
N LYS A 256 -21.27 10.28 7.01
CA LYS A 256 -21.95 11.15 8.00
C LYS A 256 -21.00 12.04 8.84
N GLY A 257 -19.72 11.96 8.64
CA GLY A 257 -18.73 12.70 9.39
C GLY A 257 -17.49 13.13 8.64
N SER A 258 -17.19 12.57 7.47
CA SER A 258 -16.09 13.05 6.63
C SER A 258 -16.52 14.33 5.94
N LYS A 259 -16.11 15.47 6.49
CA LYS A 259 -16.29 16.77 5.83
C LYS A 259 -15.46 16.85 4.54
N ASN A 260 -14.47 15.98 4.35
CA ASN A 260 -13.43 16.14 3.34
C ASN A 260 -13.23 14.88 2.52
N LEU A 261 -13.67 14.90 1.28
CA LEU A 261 -13.31 13.91 0.27
C LEU A 261 -11.87 14.18 -0.19
N ASP A 262 -11.00 13.19 -0.11
CA ASP A 262 -9.64 13.23 -0.65
C ASP A 262 -9.32 11.89 -1.33
N VAL A 263 -9.54 11.81 -2.64
CA VAL A 263 -9.32 10.61 -3.46
C VAL A 263 -8.31 10.94 -4.54
N THR A 264 -7.32 10.08 -4.70
CA THR A 264 -6.38 10.13 -5.83
C THR A 264 -6.67 8.95 -6.76
N LEU A 265 -6.97 9.27 -8.01
CA LEU A 265 -7.15 8.29 -9.07
C LEU A 265 -5.85 8.20 -9.86
N ASP A 266 -5.18 7.07 -9.80
CA ASP A 266 -3.86 6.85 -10.38
C ASP A 266 -3.88 6.36 -11.83
N ASP A 267 -2.69 6.34 -12.47
CA ASP A 267 -2.45 5.94 -13.85
C ASP A 267 -2.81 4.47 -14.15
N THR A 268 -2.85 3.62 -13.13
CA THR A 268 -3.13 2.18 -13.34
C THR A 268 -4.61 1.91 -13.60
N THR A 269 -5.47 2.86 -13.25
CA THR A 269 -6.92 2.74 -13.31
C THR A 269 -7.57 3.66 -14.34
N LEU A 270 -6.96 4.81 -14.65
CA LEU A 270 -7.68 5.86 -15.35
C LEU A 270 -7.52 5.83 -16.86
N PHE A 271 -6.36 6.24 -17.37
CA PHE A 271 -6.24 6.58 -18.78
C PHE A 271 -5.11 5.84 -19.47
N LYS A 272 -5.31 5.56 -20.77
CA LYS A 272 -4.22 5.14 -21.64
C LYS A 272 -3.15 6.24 -21.74
N PRO A 273 -1.88 5.90 -21.99
CA PRO A 273 -0.84 6.89 -22.20
C PRO A 273 -1.27 7.94 -23.23
N ASP A 274 -0.99 9.20 -22.96
CA ASP A 274 -1.28 10.36 -23.82
C ASP A 274 -2.73 10.45 -24.34
N SER A 275 -3.67 9.90 -23.59
CA SER A 275 -5.09 9.85 -23.95
C SER A 275 -6.00 10.26 -22.79
N THR A 276 -7.25 10.55 -23.11
CA THR A 276 -8.39 10.63 -22.18
C THR A 276 -9.26 9.37 -22.25
N ASP A 277 -8.88 8.37 -23.05
CA ASP A 277 -9.57 7.08 -23.08
C ASP A 277 -9.22 6.28 -21.83
N TRP A 278 -10.22 5.64 -21.25
CA TRP A 278 -10.05 4.80 -20.09
C TRP A 278 -9.10 3.62 -20.36
N LEU A 279 -8.18 3.38 -19.47
CA LEU A 279 -7.33 2.17 -19.51
C LEU A 279 -8.16 0.92 -19.24
N ASN A 280 -9.02 0.99 -18.23
CA ASN A 280 -10.02 -0.02 -17.91
C ASN A 280 -11.30 0.70 -17.47
N GLU A 281 -12.26 0.83 -18.39
CA GLU A 281 -13.49 1.58 -18.14
C GLU A 281 -14.37 0.93 -17.07
N GLU A 282 -14.37 -0.39 -16.97
CA GLU A 282 -15.15 -1.10 -15.94
C GLU A 282 -14.63 -0.79 -14.53
N LYS A 283 -13.32 -0.89 -14.33
CA LYS A 283 -12.68 -0.51 -13.06
C LYS A 283 -12.87 0.97 -12.73
N ALA A 284 -12.67 1.85 -13.71
CA ALA A 284 -12.87 3.29 -13.51
C ALA A 284 -14.35 3.60 -13.16
N THR A 285 -15.31 2.94 -13.82
CA THR A 285 -16.72 3.11 -13.54
C THR A 285 -17.05 2.68 -12.11
N ALA A 286 -16.63 1.48 -11.69
CA ALA A 286 -16.89 0.99 -10.34
C ALA A 286 -16.31 1.92 -9.26
N LYS A 287 -15.07 2.41 -9.47
CA LYS A 287 -14.43 3.36 -8.58
C LYS A 287 -15.17 4.70 -8.48
N LEU A 288 -15.61 5.25 -9.60
CA LEU A 288 -16.34 6.53 -9.64
C LEU A 288 -17.76 6.40 -9.12
N GLU A 289 -18.43 5.28 -9.40
CA GLU A 289 -19.80 5.01 -8.92
C GLU A 289 -19.87 5.03 -7.38
N SER A 290 -18.85 4.49 -6.71
CA SER A 290 -18.77 4.52 -5.25
C SER A 290 -18.65 5.92 -4.64
N LEU A 291 -18.27 6.93 -5.42
CA LEU A 291 -18.15 8.32 -4.96
C LEU A 291 -19.43 9.14 -5.13
N VAL A 292 -20.40 8.65 -5.92
CA VAL A 292 -21.59 9.43 -6.29
C VAL A 292 -22.42 9.84 -5.07
N ASP A 293 -22.73 8.90 -4.20
CA ASP A 293 -23.51 9.19 -2.98
C ASP A 293 -22.81 10.17 -2.06
N VAL A 294 -21.49 10.09 -1.99
CA VAL A 294 -20.64 11.01 -1.22
C VAL A 294 -20.76 12.41 -1.73
N ILE A 295 -20.51 12.55 -3.02
CA ILE A 295 -20.59 13.84 -3.72
C ILE A 295 -21.97 14.46 -3.51
N ASN A 296 -23.01 13.66 -3.70
CA ASN A 296 -24.40 14.12 -3.56
C ASN A 296 -24.77 14.54 -2.13
N ASN A 297 -24.16 13.92 -1.12
CA ASN A 297 -24.38 14.24 0.30
C ASN A 297 -23.35 15.22 0.88
N SER A 298 -22.33 15.62 0.11
CA SER A 298 -21.33 16.58 0.56
C SER A 298 -21.95 17.96 0.88
N GLU A 299 -21.50 18.60 1.94
CA GLU A 299 -21.90 19.98 2.30
C GLU A 299 -21.14 21.04 1.49
N CYS A 300 -20.03 20.68 0.85
CA CYS A 300 -19.23 21.57 0.01
C CYS A 300 -19.13 21.04 -1.44
N ASN A 301 -18.64 21.88 -2.35
CA ASN A 301 -18.31 21.44 -3.70
C ASN A 301 -17.09 20.50 -3.70
N ILE A 302 -16.93 19.80 -4.80
CA ILE A 302 -15.84 18.84 -5.03
C ILE A 302 -15.00 19.33 -6.21
N VAL A 303 -13.71 19.47 -5.97
CA VAL A 303 -12.71 19.84 -6.98
C VAL A 303 -12.12 18.57 -7.58
N ILE A 304 -12.19 18.46 -8.90
CA ILE A 304 -11.58 17.37 -9.69
C ILE A 304 -10.36 17.98 -10.38
N ALA A 305 -9.16 17.70 -9.85
CA ALA A 305 -7.94 18.31 -10.36
C ALA A 305 -7.09 17.30 -11.14
N GLY A 306 -7.00 17.47 -12.46
CA GLY A 306 -6.16 16.65 -13.32
C GLY A 306 -4.71 17.13 -13.33
N SER A 307 -3.78 16.19 -13.34
CA SER A 307 -2.34 16.45 -13.42
C SER A 307 -1.63 15.64 -14.50
N THR A 308 -0.38 15.97 -14.77
CA THR A 308 0.46 15.30 -15.78
C THR A 308 1.87 15.08 -15.27
N ALA A 309 2.56 14.08 -15.82
CA ALA A 309 4.01 13.96 -15.70
C ALA A 309 4.74 15.14 -16.37
N ALA A 310 5.99 15.41 -15.98
CA ALA A 310 6.83 16.40 -16.63
C ALA A 310 7.35 15.85 -17.97
N THR A 311 7.03 16.55 -19.06
CA THR A 311 7.58 16.31 -20.41
C THR A 311 8.05 17.64 -21.00
N ASP A 312 8.57 17.61 -22.22
CA ASP A 312 9.08 18.79 -22.93
C ASP A 312 7.99 19.75 -23.45
N SER A 313 6.70 19.38 -23.29
CA SER A 313 5.58 20.24 -23.67
C SER A 313 5.49 21.51 -22.81
N SER A 314 4.83 22.55 -23.32
CA SER A 314 4.63 23.81 -22.57
C SER A 314 3.68 23.58 -21.38
N GLU A 315 3.74 24.48 -20.40
CA GLU A 315 2.86 24.38 -19.22
C GLU A 315 1.38 24.50 -19.61
N GLU A 316 1.05 25.41 -20.53
CA GLU A 316 -0.32 25.55 -21.03
C GLU A 316 -0.84 24.26 -21.68
N GLN A 317 0.03 23.53 -22.40
CA GLN A 317 -0.35 22.25 -23.01
C GLN A 317 -0.62 21.20 -21.93
N HIS A 318 0.22 21.16 -20.88
CA HIS A 318 0.01 20.27 -19.74
C HIS A 318 -1.28 20.58 -18.98
N VAL A 319 -1.54 21.88 -18.70
CA VAL A 319 -2.77 22.31 -18.04
C VAL A 319 -3.99 21.97 -18.88
N ALA A 320 -3.96 22.25 -20.19
CA ALA A 320 -5.08 21.94 -21.09
C ALA A 320 -5.35 20.43 -21.18
N PHE A 321 -4.28 19.60 -21.22
CA PHE A 321 -4.44 18.17 -21.28
C PHE A 321 -4.96 17.58 -19.96
N SER A 322 -4.42 18.02 -18.83
CA SER A 322 -4.89 17.61 -17.52
C SER A 322 -6.33 18.06 -17.23
N LYS A 323 -6.74 19.24 -17.73
CA LYS A 323 -8.14 19.70 -17.68
C LYS A 323 -9.08 18.74 -18.41
N LYS A 324 -8.71 18.28 -19.62
CA LYS A 324 -9.51 17.31 -20.36
C LYS A 324 -9.69 15.99 -19.59
N ARG A 325 -8.65 15.54 -18.90
CA ARG A 325 -8.74 14.35 -18.03
C ARG A 325 -9.67 14.58 -16.85
N ALA A 326 -9.58 15.73 -16.20
CA ALA A 326 -10.50 16.09 -15.13
C ALA A 326 -11.96 16.20 -15.63
N ASP A 327 -12.19 16.78 -16.81
CA ASP A 327 -13.49 16.84 -17.43
C ASP A 327 -14.05 15.46 -17.74
N THR A 328 -13.24 14.53 -18.25
CA THR A 328 -13.64 13.14 -18.52
C THR A 328 -14.09 12.43 -17.24
N VAL A 329 -13.39 12.65 -16.14
CA VAL A 329 -13.78 12.11 -14.82
C VAL A 329 -15.09 12.74 -14.34
N MET A 330 -15.23 14.07 -14.46
CA MET A 330 -16.44 14.79 -14.07
C MET A 330 -17.66 14.32 -14.90
N ASP A 331 -17.52 14.20 -16.21
CA ASP A 331 -18.61 13.75 -17.09
C ASP A 331 -19.03 12.32 -16.75
N LYS A 332 -18.07 11.45 -16.42
CA LYS A 332 -18.37 10.08 -15.97
C LYS A 332 -19.12 10.08 -14.64
N LEU A 333 -18.70 10.86 -13.65
CA LEU A 333 -19.42 11.01 -12.37
C LEU A 333 -20.83 11.50 -12.57
N ILE A 334 -21.04 12.50 -13.41
CA ILE A 334 -22.37 13.01 -13.76
C ILE A 334 -23.22 11.91 -14.43
N SER A 335 -22.65 11.16 -15.35
CA SER A 335 -23.35 10.04 -16.02
C SER A 335 -23.78 8.94 -15.05
N LEU A 336 -23.05 8.79 -13.93
CA LEU A 336 -23.35 7.85 -12.85
C LEU A 336 -24.31 8.42 -11.80
N GLY A 337 -24.74 9.67 -11.93
CA GLY A 337 -25.75 10.29 -11.08
C GLY A 337 -25.23 11.29 -10.05
N ALA A 338 -23.98 11.73 -10.16
CA ALA A 338 -23.46 12.80 -9.32
C ALA A 338 -24.09 14.16 -9.69
N ASP A 339 -24.36 14.99 -8.68
CA ASP A 339 -24.88 16.34 -8.86
C ASP A 339 -23.83 17.24 -9.51
N ALA A 340 -24.06 17.58 -10.79
CA ALA A 340 -23.17 18.41 -11.57
C ALA A 340 -22.92 19.79 -10.93
N SER A 341 -23.86 20.33 -10.14
CA SER A 341 -23.72 21.62 -9.49
C SER A 341 -22.67 21.64 -8.37
N LYS A 342 -22.30 20.46 -7.88
CA LYS A 342 -21.29 20.27 -6.83
C LYS A 342 -19.88 20.01 -7.40
N LEU A 343 -19.74 19.82 -8.70
CA LEU A 343 -18.48 19.39 -9.30
C LEU A 343 -17.77 20.55 -10.02
N LYS A 344 -16.46 20.66 -9.81
CA LYS A 344 -15.61 21.63 -10.47
C LYS A 344 -14.33 20.96 -10.98
N ALA A 345 -14.20 20.81 -12.29
CA ALA A 345 -12.99 20.26 -12.89
C ALA A 345 -11.96 21.33 -13.18
N VAL A 346 -10.68 21.08 -12.86
CA VAL A 346 -9.54 21.96 -13.16
C VAL A 346 -8.35 21.16 -13.66
N GLY A 347 -7.55 21.77 -14.53
CA GLY A 347 -6.24 21.27 -14.93
C GLY A 347 -5.15 21.99 -14.15
N ILE A 348 -4.25 21.23 -13.53
CA ILE A 348 -3.11 21.79 -12.78
C ILE A 348 -1.76 21.49 -13.44
N GLY A 349 -1.77 20.79 -14.58
CA GLY A 349 -0.57 20.54 -15.39
C GLY A 349 0.53 19.81 -14.65
N LYS A 350 1.76 20.33 -14.79
CA LYS A 350 2.96 19.85 -14.11
C LYS A 350 3.52 20.84 -13.08
N SER A 351 2.96 22.03 -12.94
CA SER A 351 3.51 23.13 -12.11
C SER A 351 3.02 23.16 -10.66
N TYR A 352 2.33 22.12 -10.20
CA TYR A 352 2.01 21.97 -8.79
C TYR A 352 3.16 21.25 -8.07
N SER A 353 3.68 21.80 -6.98
CA SER A 353 4.87 21.27 -6.31
C SER A 353 4.55 20.55 -4.99
N LYS A 354 3.52 20.97 -4.27
CA LYS A 354 3.23 20.51 -2.90
C LYS A 354 2.82 19.02 -2.84
N TYR A 355 2.14 18.52 -3.87
CA TYR A 355 1.59 17.16 -3.92
C TYR A 355 2.14 16.37 -5.11
N ARG A 356 3.32 16.73 -5.59
CA ARG A 356 3.95 16.15 -6.77
C ARG A 356 5.21 15.39 -6.40
N VAL A 357 5.39 14.22 -6.96
CA VAL A 357 6.66 13.48 -6.91
C VAL A 357 7.64 14.13 -7.91
N LYS A 358 8.89 14.31 -7.52
CA LYS A 358 9.93 14.83 -8.40
C LYS A 358 10.17 13.87 -9.57
N ASP A 359 9.99 14.34 -10.80
CA ASP A 359 10.05 13.52 -12.03
C ASP A 359 10.90 14.16 -13.13
N THR A 360 11.92 14.94 -12.74
CA THR A 360 12.87 15.61 -13.65
C THR A 360 14.31 15.33 -13.27
N GLY A 361 15.26 15.48 -14.21
CA GLY A 361 16.66 15.21 -13.98
C GLY A 361 16.93 13.73 -13.66
N GLU A 362 17.62 13.44 -12.58
CA GLU A 362 17.90 12.05 -12.11
C GLU A 362 16.64 11.28 -11.72
N PHE A 363 15.53 11.97 -11.42
CA PHE A 363 14.23 11.42 -11.06
C PHE A 363 13.29 11.27 -12.27
N ASN A 364 13.77 11.49 -13.49
CA ASN A 364 13.01 11.29 -14.72
C ASN A 364 12.86 9.78 -15.00
N THR A 365 11.98 9.13 -14.29
CA THR A 365 11.68 7.70 -14.40
C THR A 365 10.21 7.50 -14.71
N GLU A 366 9.87 6.43 -15.42
CA GLU A 366 8.47 6.10 -15.71
C GLU A 366 7.65 5.90 -14.42
N GLU A 367 8.25 5.37 -13.38
CA GLU A 367 7.59 5.21 -12.08
C GLU A 367 7.18 6.54 -11.46
N ASN A 368 8.08 7.53 -11.47
CA ASN A 368 7.77 8.88 -10.97
C ASN A 368 6.77 9.61 -11.89
N HIS A 369 6.83 9.35 -13.19
CA HIS A 369 5.84 9.87 -14.13
C HIS A 369 4.43 9.34 -13.85
N LYS A 370 4.29 8.03 -13.55
CA LYS A 370 3.01 7.43 -13.20
C LYS A 370 2.39 8.08 -11.98
N GLN A 371 3.18 8.34 -10.94
CA GLN A 371 2.71 8.99 -9.71
C GLN A 371 2.20 10.42 -9.92
N ASN A 372 2.58 11.05 -11.03
CA ASN A 372 2.13 12.40 -11.39
C ASN A 372 1.02 12.43 -12.46
N ARG A 373 0.71 11.30 -13.11
CA ARG A 373 -0.41 11.17 -14.05
C ARG A 373 -1.68 10.77 -13.33
N VAL A 374 -2.18 11.64 -12.47
CA VAL A 374 -3.29 11.36 -11.57
C VAL A 374 -4.43 12.37 -11.73
N VAL A 375 -5.61 12.01 -11.21
CA VAL A 375 -6.72 12.95 -11.01
C VAL A 375 -7.09 12.90 -9.54
N PHE A 376 -7.05 14.06 -8.90
CA PHE A 376 -7.48 14.24 -7.52
C PHE A 376 -8.96 14.60 -7.48
N ILE A 377 -9.72 14.01 -6.57
CA ILE A 377 -11.11 14.36 -6.28
C ILE A 377 -11.16 14.76 -4.82
N VAL A 378 -11.29 16.05 -4.53
CA VAL A 378 -11.10 16.60 -3.19
C VAL A 378 -12.22 17.57 -2.83
N SER A 379 -12.63 17.59 -1.57
CA SER A 379 -13.57 18.57 -1.05
C SER A 379 -13.01 20.00 -1.14
N GLU A 380 -13.82 20.95 -1.64
CA GLU A 380 -13.37 22.33 -1.94
C GLU A 380 -12.91 23.10 -0.69
N ASP A 381 -13.37 22.71 0.49
CA ASP A 381 -13.03 23.33 1.78
C ASP A 381 -11.68 22.87 2.36
N THR A 382 -10.93 22.02 1.65
CA THR A 382 -9.62 21.54 2.06
C THR A 382 -8.47 22.44 1.57
N ASP A 383 -7.39 22.51 2.34
CA ASP A 383 -6.14 23.18 1.92
C ASP A 383 -5.60 22.62 0.59
N LYS A 384 -5.81 21.33 0.35
CA LYS A 384 -5.38 20.65 -0.89
C LYS A 384 -6.18 21.15 -2.09
N ALA A 385 -7.48 21.27 -1.95
CA ALA A 385 -8.34 21.81 -3.01
C ALA A 385 -8.03 23.29 -3.27
N GLN A 386 -7.88 24.11 -2.23
CA GLN A 386 -7.52 25.53 -2.38
C GLN A 386 -6.19 25.68 -3.10
N TYR A 387 -5.18 24.88 -2.75
CA TYR A 387 -3.91 24.87 -3.46
C TYR A 387 -4.07 24.53 -4.96
N PHE A 388 -4.91 23.55 -5.31
CA PHE A 388 -5.16 23.22 -6.72
C PHE A 388 -5.92 24.32 -7.45
N LEU A 389 -6.86 24.99 -6.80
CA LEU A 389 -7.57 26.14 -7.34
C LEU A 389 -6.62 27.32 -7.60
N ASP A 390 -5.73 27.63 -6.66
CA ASP A 390 -4.70 28.68 -6.81
C ASP A 390 -3.75 28.38 -7.98
N VAL A 391 -3.41 27.11 -8.20
CA VAL A 391 -2.61 26.70 -9.38
C VAL A 391 -3.42 26.89 -10.65
N ALA A 392 -4.68 26.51 -10.67
CA ALA A 392 -5.58 26.61 -11.82
C ALA A 392 -5.89 28.08 -12.21
N GLU A 393 -5.98 28.97 -11.24
CA GLU A 393 -6.19 30.42 -11.46
C GLU A 393 -5.08 31.09 -12.27
N LYS A 394 -3.87 30.53 -12.29
CA LYS A 394 -2.77 31.01 -13.14
C LYS A 394 -3.05 30.79 -14.63
N PHE A 395 -4.03 29.96 -14.96
CA PHE A 395 -4.41 29.57 -16.32
C PHE A 395 -5.92 29.77 -16.57
N PRO A 396 -6.43 31.03 -16.42
CA PRO A 396 -7.88 31.28 -16.41
C PRO A 396 -8.55 31.01 -17.75
N ASN A 397 -7.80 31.03 -18.86
CA ASN A 397 -8.33 30.75 -20.19
C ASN A 397 -8.58 29.26 -20.45
N ILE A 398 -8.02 28.38 -19.62
CA ILE A 398 -8.14 26.92 -19.72
C ILE A 398 -9.11 26.40 -18.67
N ASN A 399 -9.10 26.97 -17.47
CA ASN A 399 -9.87 26.52 -16.32
C ASN A 399 -11.19 27.29 -16.10
N LYS A 400 -11.76 27.81 -17.20
CA LYS A 400 -13.07 28.49 -17.19
C LYS A 400 -14.21 27.50 -17.07
#